data_f3972f128fd3f81ab55b5bb64944c651
#
_entry.id   f3972f128fd3f81ab55b5bb64944c651
#
_cell.length_a   1.000
_cell.length_b   1.000
_cell.length_c   1.000
_cell.angle_alpha   90.00
_cell.angle_beta   90.00
_cell.angle_gamma   90.00
#
_symmetry.space_group_name_H-M   'P 1'
#
loop_
_entity.id
_entity.type
_entity.pdbx_description
1 polymer ?
#
loop_
_entity_poly.entity_id
_entity_poly.type
_entity_poly.pdbx_seq_one_letter_code
_entity_poly.pdbx_strand_id
1 'polypeptide(L)'
;MLVLAVDTATPAVTAGLVDLEQADPKPQVHTLASRVTVDARAHNEVLTPQILACLETAGRARGELDAVVVGVGPGPFTGLRVGMATAAAFGDALGIPVYGVCSLDAIAADAWREIDDARAELLVVTDARRREVYWARYRKSGRIGGPEVCRPGDLESGDATAIAGSASHVDFFDLPVLPVETPSPAGLVSCAAAELLGRATPEPLAPLYLRRPDAVERSYQAVR
;
A
#
# COMPACT_ATOMS: atom_id res chain seq x y z
N MET A 1 -13.74 15.11 -1.15
CA MET A 1 -14.18 13.69 -1.05
C MET A 1 -13.57 13.09 0.20
N LEU A 2 -14.40 12.46 1.05
CA LEU A 2 -13.90 11.76 2.23
C LEU A 2 -13.58 10.30 1.88
N VAL A 3 -12.31 9.93 1.97
CA VAL A 3 -11.81 8.63 1.53
C VAL A 3 -11.24 7.87 2.72
N LEU A 4 -11.70 6.61 2.91
CA LEU A 4 -11.07 5.66 3.81
C LEU A 4 -9.91 4.99 3.07
N ALA A 5 -8.70 5.06 3.63
CA ALA A 5 -7.52 4.40 3.10
C ALA A 5 -7.02 3.33 4.06
N VAL A 6 -6.75 2.12 3.55
CA VAL A 6 -6.24 1.01 4.35
C VAL A 6 -5.14 0.25 3.62
N ASP A 7 -4.12 -0.22 4.35
CA ASP A 7 -3.10 -1.13 3.83
C ASP A 7 -2.70 -2.15 4.90
N THR A 8 -2.55 -3.39 4.47
CA THR A 8 -2.09 -4.52 5.29
C THR A 8 -1.13 -5.42 4.51
N ALA A 9 -0.54 -4.89 3.44
CA ALA A 9 0.42 -5.60 2.60
C ALA A 9 1.84 -5.64 3.19
N THR A 10 2.14 -4.74 4.12
CA THR A 10 3.40 -4.69 4.88
C THR A 10 3.21 -5.28 6.29
N PRO A 11 4.27 -5.38 7.12
CA PRO A 11 4.10 -5.70 8.54
C PRO A 11 3.26 -4.67 9.31
N ALA A 12 3.08 -3.48 8.77
CA ALA A 12 2.21 -2.47 9.34
C ALA A 12 0.75 -2.68 8.92
N VAL A 13 -0.16 -2.35 9.84
CA VAL A 13 -1.59 -2.15 9.59
C VAL A 13 -1.82 -0.66 9.53
N THR A 14 -2.10 -0.15 8.35
CA THR A 14 -2.38 1.27 8.11
C THR A 14 -3.87 1.47 7.89
N ALA A 15 -4.46 2.41 8.61
CA ALA A 15 -5.81 2.92 8.36
C ALA A 15 -5.82 4.45 8.50
N GLY A 16 -6.60 5.14 7.69
CA GLY A 16 -6.76 6.59 7.83
C GLY A 16 -7.91 7.15 7.02
N LEU A 17 -8.30 8.34 7.39
CA LEU A 17 -9.26 9.16 6.67
C LEU A 17 -8.54 10.30 5.98
N VAL A 18 -8.87 10.50 4.75
CA VAL A 18 -8.24 11.49 3.87
C VAL A 18 -9.33 12.32 3.21
N ASP A 19 -9.17 13.63 3.26
CA ASP A 19 -9.95 14.53 2.42
C ASP A 19 -9.19 14.78 1.12
N LEU A 20 -9.84 14.45 0.00
CA LEU A 20 -9.32 14.63 -1.35
C LEU A 20 -10.10 15.74 -2.05
N GLU A 21 -9.38 16.79 -2.44
CA GLU A 21 -9.96 17.94 -3.12
C GLU A 21 -9.35 18.10 -4.52
N GLN A 22 -10.21 18.44 -5.49
CA GLN A 22 -9.74 18.87 -6.81
C GLN A 22 -9.08 20.24 -6.67
N ALA A 23 -7.83 20.35 -7.07
CA ALA A 23 -7.09 21.59 -7.11
C ALA A 23 -6.17 21.64 -8.34
N ASP A 24 -5.84 22.84 -8.79
CA ASP A 24 -4.90 23.08 -9.89
C ASP A 24 -3.58 23.62 -9.31
N PRO A 25 -2.41 23.11 -9.66
CA PRO A 25 -2.14 22.12 -10.72
C PRO A 25 -2.25 20.64 -10.28
N LYS A 26 -2.49 20.35 -9.03
CA LYS A 26 -2.55 18.97 -8.50
C LYS A 26 -3.64 18.84 -7.43
N PRO A 27 -4.29 17.68 -7.34
CA PRO A 27 -5.19 17.36 -6.23
C PRO A 27 -4.51 17.60 -4.88
N GLN A 28 -5.31 18.09 -3.91
CA GLN A 28 -4.89 18.21 -2.51
C GLN A 28 -5.36 17.00 -1.74
N VAL A 29 -4.45 16.44 -0.96
CA VAL A 29 -4.67 15.23 -0.17
C VAL A 29 -4.36 15.54 1.28
N HIS A 30 -5.38 15.66 2.11
CA HIS A 30 -5.27 16.01 3.52
C HIS A 30 -5.64 14.83 4.40
N THR A 31 -4.70 14.31 5.17
CA THR A 31 -4.96 13.27 6.16
C THR A 31 -5.66 13.89 7.37
N LEU A 32 -6.92 13.50 7.60
CA LEU A 32 -7.72 13.94 8.76
C LEU A 32 -7.41 13.12 10.01
N ALA A 33 -7.19 11.83 9.84
CA ALA A 33 -6.80 10.93 10.92
C ALA A 33 -6.01 9.76 10.34
N SER A 34 -5.03 9.26 11.09
CA SER A 34 -4.24 8.09 10.71
C SER A 34 -3.91 7.23 11.93
N ARG A 35 -3.89 5.94 11.74
CA ARG A 35 -3.42 4.94 12.70
C ARG A 35 -2.54 3.95 11.97
N VAL A 36 -1.35 3.71 12.53
CA VAL A 36 -0.40 2.71 12.01
C VAL A 36 0.04 1.84 13.19
N THR A 37 -0.12 0.54 13.07
CA THR A 37 0.39 -0.44 14.04
C THR A 37 1.33 -1.39 13.33
N VAL A 38 2.57 -1.46 13.80
CA VAL A 38 3.58 -2.37 13.24
C VAL A 38 3.53 -3.68 14.03
N ASP A 39 2.65 -4.58 13.62
CA ASP A 39 2.55 -5.94 14.14
C ASP A 39 2.00 -6.88 13.07
N ALA A 40 2.86 -7.68 12.49
CA ALA A 40 2.53 -8.61 11.41
C ALA A 40 1.52 -9.73 11.82
N ARG A 41 1.20 -9.87 13.10
CA ARG A 41 0.26 -10.88 13.62
C ARG A 41 -1.12 -10.32 13.95
N ALA A 42 -1.22 -9.01 14.12
CA ALA A 42 -2.42 -8.35 14.61
C ALA A 42 -3.36 -7.81 13.52
N HIS A 43 -3.07 -8.06 12.22
CA HIS A 43 -3.84 -7.47 11.11
C HIS A 43 -5.35 -7.63 11.26
N ASN A 44 -5.84 -8.84 11.61
CA ASN A 44 -7.27 -9.11 11.76
C ASN A 44 -7.90 -8.41 12.97
N GLU A 45 -7.14 -8.21 14.03
CA GLU A 45 -7.65 -7.73 15.31
C GLU A 45 -7.67 -6.21 15.38
N VAL A 46 -6.73 -5.53 14.68
CA VAL A 46 -6.53 -4.09 14.85
C VAL A 46 -7.10 -3.24 13.73
N LEU A 47 -7.28 -3.77 12.50
CA LEU A 47 -7.68 -2.94 11.34
C LEU A 47 -9.04 -2.27 11.56
N THR A 48 -10.08 -3.03 11.88
CA THR A 48 -11.42 -2.46 12.11
C THR A 48 -11.45 -1.48 13.30
N PRO A 49 -10.89 -1.80 14.47
CA PRO A 49 -10.72 -0.82 15.56
C PRO A 49 -9.99 0.47 15.12
N GLN A 50 -8.94 0.37 14.31
CA GLN A 50 -8.22 1.55 13.80
C GLN A 50 -9.08 2.41 12.88
N ILE A 51 -9.86 1.79 11.98
CA ILE A 51 -10.81 2.50 11.12
C ILE A 51 -11.81 3.27 11.95
N LEU A 52 -12.41 2.63 12.96
CA LEU A 52 -13.38 3.28 13.84
C LEU A 52 -12.75 4.43 14.64
N ALA A 53 -11.55 4.23 15.17
CA ALA A 53 -10.80 5.27 15.86
C ALA A 53 -10.42 6.46 14.95
N CYS A 54 -10.14 6.22 13.66
CA CYS A 54 -9.92 7.29 12.69
C CYS A 54 -11.20 8.10 12.45
N LEU A 55 -12.35 7.44 12.28
CA LEU A 55 -13.65 8.09 12.13
C LEU A 55 -13.99 8.97 13.34
N GLU A 56 -13.83 8.43 14.55
CA GLU A 56 -14.04 9.16 15.80
C GLU A 56 -13.11 10.37 15.92
N THR A 57 -11.80 10.18 15.66
CA THR A 57 -10.80 11.25 15.72
C THR A 57 -11.10 12.38 14.74
N ALA A 58 -11.57 12.05 13.54
CA ALA A 58 -11.94 13.02 12.51
C ALA A 58 -13.34 13.62 12.72
N GLY A 59 -14.12 13.12 13.69
CA GLY A 59 -15.50 13.56 13.92
C GLY A 59 -16.41 13.25 12.73
N ARG A 60 -16.19 12.12 12.04
CA ARG A 60 -16.90 11.73 10.82
C ARG A 60 -17.73 10.45 11.03
N ALA A 61 -18.92 10.42 10.44
CA ALA A 61 -19.75 9.21 10.40
C ALA A 61 -19.36 8.32 9.22
N ARG A 62 -19.57 7.02 9.34
CA ARG A 62 -19.32 6.04 8.27
C ARG A 62 -20.05 6.38 6.97
N GLY A 63 -21.29 6.89 7.08
CA GLY A 63 -22.10 7.28 5.93
C GLY A 63 -21.64 8.53 5.19
N GLU A 64 -20.60 9.23 5.69
CA GLU A 64 -19.99 10.38 5.01
C GLU A 64 -18.84 9.95 4.08
N LEU A 65 -18.44 8.66 4.11
CA LEU A 65 -17.40 8.14 3.22
C LEU A 65 -17.90 8.12 1.77
N ASP A 66 -17.08 8.66 0.88
CA ASP A 66 -17.34 8.68 -0.58
C ASP A 66 -16.71 7.49 -1.30
N ALA A 67 -15.60 6.96 -0.78
CA ALA A 67 -14.86 5.85 -1.38
C ALA A 67 -13.95 5.16 -0.35
N VAL A 68 -13.47 3.97 -0.73
CA VAL A 68 -12.38 3.27 -0.04
C VAL A 68 -11.21 3.08 -0.99
N VAL A 69 -9.99 3.29 -0.52
CA VAL A 69 -8.74 2.93 -1.21
C VAL A 69 -8.02 1.87 -0.40
N VAL A 70 -7.61 0.78 -1.05
CA VAL A 70 -6.93 -0.32 -0.37
C VAL A 70 -5.65 -0.73 -1.09
N GLY A 71 -4.60 -0.97 -0.32
CA GLY A 71 -3.37 -1.59 -0.84
C GLY A 71 -3.64 -3.03 -1.26
N VAL A 72 -3.36 -3.34 -2.53
CA VAL A 72 -3.49 -4.69 -3.10
C VAL A 72 -2.15 -5.44 -3.16
N GLY A 73 -1.16 -4.95 -2.43
CA GLY A 73 0.17 -5.55 -2.36
C GLY A 73 1.21 -4.91 -3.28
N PRO A 74 2.33 -5.61 -3.49
CA PRO A 74 2.63 -6.97 -3.06
C PRO A 74 2.83 -7.10 -1.55
N GLY A 75 2.55 -8.29 -1.02
CA GLY A 75 2.66 -8.56 0.42
C GLY A 75 2.29 -10.00 0.81
N PRO A 76 2.43 -10.34 2.11
CA PRO A 76 2.06 -11.64 2.63
C PRO A 76 0.56 -11.95 2.45
N PHE A 77 0.24 -13.16 2.01
CA PHE A 77 -1.12 -13.59 1.66
C PHE A 77 -2.19 -13.25 2.69
N THR A 78 -1.92 -13.54 3.97
CA THR A 78 -2.91 -13.36 5.04
C THR A 78 -3.19 -11.89 5.28
N GLY A 79 -2.13 -11.08 5.47
CA GLY A 79 -2.27 -9.65 5.69
C GLY A 79 -3.03 -8.98 4.54
N LEU A 80 -2.56 -9.20 3.32
CA LEU A 80 -3.14 -8.62 2.12
C LEU A 80 -4.66 -8.88 2.00
N ARG A 81 -5.09 -10.13 2.25
CA ARG A 81 -6.51 -10.50 2.20
C ARG A 81 -7.36 -9.81 3.26
N VAL A 82 -6.81 -9.58 4.44
CA VAL A 82 -7.51 -8.87 5.52
C VAL A 82 -7.90 -7.48 5.09
N GLY A 83 -6.95 -6.68 4.60
CA GLY A 83 -7.21 -5.32 4.13
C GLY A 83 -8.22 -5.30 2.99
N MET A 84 -8.00 -6.12 1.96
CA MET A 84 -8.88 -6.19 0.80
C MET A 84 -10.31 -6.64 1.15
N ALA A 85 -10.47 -7.66 2.00
CA ALA A 85 -11.78 -8.13 2.44
C ALA A 85 -12.50 -7.08 3.30
N THR A 86 -11.78 -6.40 4.19
CA THR A 86 -12.33 -5.32 5.00
C THR A 86 -12.78 -4.15 4.12
N ALA A 87 -11.94 -3.73 3.17
CA ALA A 87 -12.28 -2.65 2.24
C ALA A 87 -13.51 -3.00 1.39
N ALA A 88 -13.55 -4.22 0.83
CA ALA A 88 -14.70 -4.70 0.07
C ALA A 88 -15.98 -4.72 0.91
N ALA A 89 -15.90 -5.18 2.17
CA ALA A 89 -17.05 -5.20 3.08
C ALA A 89 -17.57 -3.79 3.40
N PHE A 90 -16.67 -2.80 3.60
CA PHE A 90 -17.07 -1.39 3.78
C PHE A 90 -17.71 -0.83 2.51
N GLY A 91 -17.14 -1.09 1.33
CA GLY A 91 -17.67 -0.65 0.06
C GLY A 91 -19.08 -1.21 -0.20
N ASP A 92 -19.26 -2.51 0.01
CA ASP A 92 -20.55 -3.19 -0.19
C ASP A 92 -21.60 -2.69 0.80
N ALA A 93 -21.25 -2.61 2.11
CA ALA A 93 -22.18 -2.19 3.14
C ALA A 93 -22.63 -0.72 3.01
N LEU A 94 -21.81 0.15 2.44
CA LEU A 94 -22.08 1.58 2.27
C LEU A 94 -22.51 1.95 0.85
N GLY A 95 -22.41 1.02 -0.11
CA GLY A 95 -22.70 1.28 -1.52
C GLY A 95 -21.72 2.26 -2.16
N ILE A 96 -20.45 2.26 -1.75
CA ILE A 96 -19.39 3.17 -2.23
C ILE A 96 -18.31 2.40 -2.98
N PRO A 97 -17.61 3.04 -3.95
CA PRO A 97 -16.56 2.40 -4.73
C PRO A 97 -15.32 2.06 -3.91
N VAL A 98 -14.62 0.98 -4.30
CA VAL A 98 -13.38 0.53 -3.67
C VAL A 98 -12.28 0.45 -4.73
N TYR A 99 -11.22 1.22 -4.56
CA TYR A 99 -10.08 1.28 -5.47
C TYR A 99 -8.88 0.54 -4.89
N GLY A 100 -8.28 -0.34 -5.70
CA GLY A 100 -7.07 -1.06 -5.33
C GLY A 100 -5.82 -0.35 -5.85
N VAL A 101 -4.82 -0.12 -4.99
CA VAL A 101 -3.54 0.48 -5.39
C VAL A 101 -2.36 -0.41 -5.00
N CYS A 102 -1.29 -0.39 -5.79
CA CYS A 102 -0.06 -1.07 -5.41
C CYS A 102 0.56 -0.40 -4.17
N SER A 103 0.83 -1.18 -3.12
CA SER A 103 1.39 -0.66 -1.87
C SER A 103 2.77 -0.03 -2.05
N LEU A 104 3.58 -0.54 -3.00
CA LEU A 104 4.88 0.06 -3.34
C LEU A 104 4.71 1.42 -4.01
N ASP A 105 3.66 1.60 -4.84
CA ASP A 105 3.37 2.89 -5.48
C ASP A 105 3.01 3.93 -4.42
N ALA A 106 2.27 3.54 -3.38
CA ALA A 106 1.91 4.43 -2.27
C ALA A 106 3.14 4.83 -1.43
N ILE A 107 4.06 3.90 -1.16
CA ILE A 107 5.37 4.21 -0.53
C ILE A 107 6.14 5.19 -1.40
N ALA A 108 6.19 4.96 -2.71
CA ALA A 108 6.88 5.87 -3.64
C ALA A 108 6.24 7.26 -3.64
N ALA A 109 4.90 7.36 -3.65
CA ALA A 109 4.19 8.63 -3.60
C ALA A 109 4.51 9.44 -2.34
N ASP A 110 4.67 8.77 -1.19
CA ASP A 110 5.10 9.41 0.05
C ASP A 110 6.58 9.82 -0.02
N ALA A 111 7.46 8.94 -0.50
CA ALA A 111 8.89 9.19 -0.60
C ALA A 111 9.24 10.35 -1.56
N TRP A 112 8.47 10.54 -2.62
CA TRP A 112 8.66 11.66 -3.55
C TRP A 112 8.43 13.05 -2.92
N ARG A 113 7.86 13.14 -1.73
CA ARG A 113 7.74 14.41 -0.99
C ARG A 113 9.07 14.85 -0.38
N GLU A 114 9.99 13.91 -0.20
CA GLU A 114 11.33 14.12 0.36
C GLU A 114 12.40 14.32 -0.74
N ILE A 115 12.02 14.25 -2.04
CA ILE A 115 12.93 14.32 -3.17
C ILE A 115 12.69 15.59 -3.98
N ASP A 116 13.67 16.50 -3.97
CA ASP A 116 13.61 17.74 -4.76
C ASP A 116 14.08 17.55 -6.22
N ASP A 117 15.02 16.61 -6.45
CA ASP A 117 15.56 16.38 -7.79
C ASP A 117 14.55 15.64 -8.68
N ALA A 118 14.05 16.33 -9.70
CA ALA A 118 13.12 15.77 -10.67
C ALA A 118 13.71 14.65 -11.55
N ARG A 119 15.04 14.49 -11.56
CA ARG A 119 15.76 13.44 -12.32
C ARG A 119 16.07 12.23 -11.47
N ALA A 120 15.84 12.30 -10.15
CA ALA A 120 16.08 11.20 -9.24
C ALA A 120 15.35 9.94 -9.70
N GLU A 121 15.94 8.80 -9.38
CA GLU A 121 15.31 7.49 -9.48
C GLU A 121 15.22 6.90 -8.08
N LEU A 122 14.03 6.44 -7.71
CA LEU A 122 13.73 5.88 -6.40
C LEU A 122 13.56 4.36 -6.50
N LEU A 123 14.29 3.63 -5.65
CA LEU A 123 14.04 2.22 -5.40
C LEU A 123 13.14 2.07 -4.16
N VAL A 124 12.06 1.31 -4.28
CA VAL A 124 11.23 0.92 -3.14
C VAL A 124 11.38 -0.56 -2.90
N VAL A 125 11.66 -0.96 -1.65
CA VAL A 125 11.81 -2.37 -1.25
C VAL A 125 10.99 -2.68 -0.01
N THR A 126 10.31 -3.83 0.01
CA THR A 126 9.60 -4.33 1.20
C THR A 126 9.88 -5.81 1.43
N ASP A 127 9.67 -6.28 2.66
CA ASP A 127 9.94 -7.67 3.05
C ASP A 127 9.03 -8.66 2.31
N ALA A 128 9.60 -9.53 1.49
CA ALA A 128 8.90 -10.63 0.84
C ALA A 128 9.03 -11.96 1.59
N ARG A 129 9.57 -11.94 2.83
CA ARG A 129 9.94 -13.12 3.61
C ARG A 129 11.03 -13.96 2.93
N ARG A 130 11.55 -14.98 3.63
CA ARG A 130 12.55 -15.93 3.11
C ARG A 130 13.80 -15.30 2.51
N ARG A 131 14.24 -14.14 3.02
CA ARG A 131 15.39 -13.37 2.53
C ARG A 131 15.19 -12.86 1.11
N GLU A 132 13.95 -12.57 0.71
CA GLU A 132 13.58 -11.92 -0.55
C GLU A 132 12.95 -10.56 -0.26
N VAL A 133 12.95 -9.71 -1.27
CA VAL A 133 12.30 -8.40 -1.26
C VAL A 133 11.29 -8.29 -2.39
N TYR A 134 10.15 -7.66 -2.14
CA TYR A 134 9.38 -7.04 -3.19
C TYR A 134 10.02 -5.72 -3.52
N TRP A 135 10.14 -5.40 -4.79
CA TRP A 135 10.76 -4.16 -5.21
C TRP A 135 10.06 -3.54 -6.41
N ALA A 136 10.18 -2.22 -6.53
CA ALA A 136 9.81 -1.47 -7.73
C ALA A 136 10.68 -0.21 -7.85
N ARG A 137 10.90 0.27 -9.08
CA ARG A 137 11.64 1.49 -9.39
C ARG A 137 10.71 2.55 -9.91
N TYR A 138 11.03 3.78 -9.58
CA TYR A 138 10.19 4.93 -9.90
C TYR A 138 11.03 6.10 -10.38
N ARG A 139 10.46 6.84 -11.30
CA ARG A 139 10.80 8.23 -11.58
C ARG A 139 9.61 9.11 -11.19
N LYS A 140 9.78 10.41 -11.21
CA LYS A 140 8.70 11.35 -10.90
C LYS A 140 7.47 11.18 -11.79
N SER A 141 7.65 10.61 -12.98
CA SER A 141 6.58 10.30 -13.95
C SER A 141 5.80 9.03 -13.62
N GLY A 142 6.26 8.22 -12.65
CA GLY A 142 5.63 6.96 -12.26
C GLY A 142 6.61 5.79 -12.18
N ARG A 143 6.08 4.59 -12.04
CA ARG A 143 6.84 3.34 -11.96
C ARG A 143 7.50 3.02 -13.31
N ILE A 144 8.79 2.67 -13.28
CA ILE A 144 9.60 2.32 -14.44
C ILE A 144 10.08 0.86 -14.45
N GLY A 145 9.90 0.13 -13.33
CA GLY A 145 10.24 -1.28 -13.21
C GLY A 145 9.56 -1.95 -12.02
N GLY A 146 9.32 -3.25 -12.08
CA GLY A 146 8.56 -3.98 -11.07
C GLY A 146 7.04 -3.73 -11.16
N PRO A 147 6.22 -4.12 -10.15
CA PRO A 147 6.69 -4.78 -8.94
C PRO A 147 7.11 -6.24 -9.19
N GLU A 148 8.20 -6.65 -8.60
CA GLU A 148 8.75 -8.00 -8.71
C GLU A 148 9.27 -8.48 -7.36
N VAL A 149 9.70 -9.75 -7.29
CA VAL A 149 10.29 -10.36 -6.11
C VAL A 149 11.62 -11.02 -6.48
N CYS A 150 12.65 -10.75 -5.68
CA CYS A 150 13.96 -11.39 -5.82
C CYS A 150 14.73 -11.37 -4.49
N ARG A 151 15.91 -12.00 -4.46
CA ARG A 151 16.83 -11.80 -3.34
C ARG A 151 17.49 -10.43 -3.44
N PRO A 152 17.81 -9.75 -2.33
CA PRO A 152 18.52 -8.46 -2.37
C PRO A 152 19.80 -8.48 -3.19
N GLY A 153 20.57 -9.58 -3.11
CA GLY A 153 21.83 -9.74 -3.85
C GLY A 153 21.68 -9.93 -5.37
N ASP A 154 20.45 -10.23 -5.84
CA ASP A 154 20.14 -10.39 -7.26
C ASP A 154 19.50 -9.11 -7.84
N LEU A 155 19.24 -8.10 -6.98
CA LEU A 155 18.64 -6.82 -7.38
C LEU A 155 19.74 -5.77 -7.59
N GLU A 156 19.94 -5.38 -8.83
CA GLU A 156 20.76 -4.22 -9.13
C GLU A 156 20.01 -2.93 -8.81
N SER A 157 20.64 -2.00 -8.08
CA SER A 157 20.02 -0.70 -7.77
C SER A 157 19.80 0.18 -9.02
N GLY A 158 20.53 -0.10 -10.10
CA GLY A 158 20.46 0.66 -11.35
C GLY A 158 20.90 2.12 -11.13
N ASP A 159 20.14 3.05 -11.69
CA ASP A 159 20.37 4.50 -11.56
C ASP A 159 19.65 5.09 -10.32
N ALA A 160 19.20 4.26 -9.37
CA ALA A 160 18.52 4.73 -8.17
C ALA A 160 19.44 5.63 -7.34
N THR A 161 18.93 6.80 -6.97
CA THR A 161 19.64 7.81 -6.16
C THR A 161 19.15 7.85 -4.72
N ALA A 162 18.05 7.15 -4.42
CA ALA A 162 17.49 7.00 -3.09
C ALA A 162 16.70 5.70 -2.97
N ILE A 163 16.47 5.26 -1.74
CA ILE A 163 15.70 4.06 -1.43
C ILE A 163 14.70 4.34 -0.29
N ALA A 164 13.52 3.70 -0.37
CA ALA A 164 12.50 3.70 0.66
C ALA A 164 11.95 2.29 0.90
N GLY A 165 11.27 2.07 2.02
CA GLY A 165 10.61 0.83 2.37
C GLY A 165 11.09 0.21 3.66
N SER A 166 11.01 -1.11 3.78
CA SER A 166 11.26 -1.82 5.03
C SER A 166 12.67 -1.57 5.59
N ALA A 167 12.76 -1.02 6.81
CA ALA A 167 14.03 -0.68 7.47
C ALA A 167 15.02 -1.84 7.51
N SER A 168 14.54 -3.08 7.65
CA SER A 168 15.39 -4.29 7.67
C SER A 168 15.94 -4.71 6.29
N HIS A 169 15.54 -4.03 5.20
CA HIS A 169 15.89 -4.41 3.84
C HIS A 169 16.53 -3.29 3.02
N VAL A 170 16.31 -2.03 3.38
CA VAL A 170 16.95 -0.89 2.71
C VAL A 170 18.46 -0.89 2.91
N ASP A 171 18.93 -1.39 4.04
CA ASP A 171 20.37 -1.47 4.39
C ASP A 171 21.18 -2.47 3.52
N PHE A 172 20.52 -3.29 2.71
CA PHE A 172 21.21 -4.13 1.73
C PHE A 172 21.76 -3.36 0.54
N PHE A 173 21.36 -2.09 0.38
CA PHE A 173 21.69 -1.26 -0.76
C PHE A 173 22.46 -0.02 -0.27
N ASP A 174 23.55 0.30 -0.94
CA ASP A 174 24.35 1.51 -0.65
C ASP A 174 23.69 2.75 -1.29
N LEU A 175 22.54 3.14 -0.75
CA LEU A 175 21.72 4.26 -1.22
C LEU A 175 21.24 5.12 -0.04
N PRO A 176 21.10 6.43 -0.22
CA PRO A 176 20.42 7.30 0.76
C PRO A 176 19.03 6.79 1.09
N VAL A 177 18.79 6.49 2.38
CA VAL A 177 17.51 5.94 2.86
C VAL A 177 16.56 7.08 3.20
N LEU A 178 15.35 7.05 2.61
CA LEU A 178 14.27 7.97 2.94
C LEU A 178 13.43 7.41 4.11
N PRO A 179 12.89 8.29 5.01
CA PRO A 179 12.19 7.86 6.22
C PRO A 179 10.73 7.43 5.94
N VAL A 180 10.53 6.62 4.91
CA VAL A 180 9.22 6.10 4.50
C VAL A 180 9.30 4.58 4.44
N GLU A 181 8.74 3.91 5.43
CA GLU A 181 8.82 2.44 5.57
C GLU A 181 7.57 1.72 5.05
N THR A 182 6.41 2.35 5.17
CA THR A 182 5.10 1.75 4.89
C THR A 182 4.19 2.76 4.19
N PRO A 183 3.14 2.30 3.47
CA PRO A 183 2.20 3.21 2.83
C PRO A 183 1.49 4.09 3.87
N SER A 184 1.41 5.40 3.63
CA SER A 184 0.54 6.28 4.38
C SER A 184 -0.86 6.33 3.76
N PRO A 185 -1.91 6.74 4.52
CA PRO A 185 -3.22 7.00 3.95
C PRO A 185 -3.19 8.01 2.81
N ALA A 186 -2.36 9.04 2.93
CA ALA A 186 -2.20 10.06 1.89
C ALA A 186 -1.49 9.51 0.64
N GLY A 187 -0.48 8.64 0.80
CA GLY A 187 0.19 7.96 -0.31
C GLY A 187 -0.78 7.08 -1.09
N LEU A 188 -1.59 6.27 -0.38
CA LEU A 188 -2.61 5.42 -0.98
C LEU A 188 -3.63 6.24 -1.80
N VAL A 189 -4.20 7.30 -1.20
CA VAL A 189 -5.18 8.16 -1.88
C VAL A 189 -4.55 8.93 -3.04
N SER A 190 -3.29 9.35 -2.92
CA SER A 190 -2.57 10.03 -4.00
C SER A 190 -2.46 9.17 -5.26
N CYS A 191 -2.25 7.85 -5.09
CA CYS A 191 -2.18 6.91 -6.20
C CYS A 191 -3.51 6.76 -6.94
N ALA A 192 -4.65 6.81 -6.22
CA ALA A 192 -5.99 6.68 -6.78
C ALA A 192 -6.66 8.03 -7.12
N ALA A 193 -6.00 9.16 -6.87
CA ALA A 193 -6.63 10.48 -6.91
C ALA A 193 -7.29 10.81 -8.26
N ALA A 194 -6.65 10.46 -9.37
CA ALA A 194 -7.20 10.71 -10.71
C ALA A 194 -8.49 9.91 -10.94
N GLU A 195 -8.53 8.64 -10.55
CA GLU A 195 -9.68 7.76 -10.69
C GLU A 195 -10.83 8.20 -9.77
N LEU A 196 -10.50 8.56 -8.51
CA LEU A 196 -11.44 9.06 -7.53
C LEU A 196 -12.14 10.34 -7.99
N LEU A 197 -11.37 11.34 -8.40
CA LEU A 197 -11.89 12.64 -8.85
C LEU A 197 -12.63 12.52 -10.19
N GLY A 198 -12.15 11.64 -11.08
CA GLY A 198 -12.81 11.32 -12.33
C GLY A 198 -14.05 10.43 -12.16
N ARG A 199 -14.34 9.95 -10.94
CA ARG A 199 -15.40 8.97 -10.65
C ARG A 199 -15.37 7.76 -11.58
N ALA A 200 -14.15 7.29 -11.86
CA ALA A 200 -13.94 6.11 -12.70
C ALA A 200 -14.57 4.87 -12.03
N THR A 201 -15.10 3.97 -12.83
CA THR A 201 -15.51 2.66 -12.31
C THR A 201 -14.27 1.91 -11.84
N PRO A 202 -14.19 1.49 -10.56
CA PRO A 202 -13.01 0.78 -10.08
C PRO A 202 -12.89 -0.59 -10.75
N GLU A 203 -11.65 -0.99 -11.03
CA GLU A 203 -11.34 -2.34 -11.44
C GLU A 203 -11.60 -3.33 -10.29
N PRO A 204 -11.93 -4.59 -10.58
CA PRO A 204 -12.06 -5.61 -9.56
C PRO A 204 -10.79 -5.72 -8.72
N LEU A 205 -10.95 -5.85 -7.39
CA LEU A 205 -9.82 -5.99 -6.49
C LEU A 205 -9.04 -7.28 -6.78
N ALA A 206 -7.87 -7.15 -7.38
CA ALA A 206 -6.97 -8.24 -7.69
C ALA A 206 -5.69 -8.15 -6.83
N PRO A 207 -5.41 -9.13 -5.96
CA PRO A 207 -4.19 -9.09 -5.15
C PRO A 207 -2.94 -9.30 -6.00
N LEU A 208 -1.89 -8.53 -5.76
CA LEU A 208 -0.60 -8.66 -6.43
C LEU A 208 0.21 -9.81 -5.80
N TYR A 209 -0.14 -11.05 -6.17
CA TYR A 209 0.58 -12.24 -5.74
C TYR A 209 1.81 -12.47 -6.61
N LEU A 210 2.94 -11.86 -6.25
CA LEU A 210 4.22 -12.04 -6.94
C LEU A 210 4.95 -13.32 -6.54
N ARG A 211 4.47 -13.98 -5.50
CA ARG A 211 5.02 -15.23 -5.00
C ARG A 211 3.99 -16.34 -5.08
N ARG A 212 4.44 -17.55 -5.49
CA ARG A 212 3.57 -18.72 -5.46
C ARG A 212 3.25 -19.12 -4.01
N PRO A 213 2.03 -19.58 -3.71
CA PRO A 213 1.70 -20.13 -2.41
C PRO A 213 2.64 -21.29 -2.03
N ASP A 214 2.97 -21.39 -0.74
CA ASP A 214 3.84 -22.45 -0.20
C ASP A 214 3.12 -23.81 -0.05
N ALA A 215 1.88 -23.93 -0.55
CA ALA A 215 1.12 -25.15 -0.49
C ALA A 215 1.77 -26.21 -1.40
N VAL A 216 2.47 -27.16 -0.80
CA VAL A 216 2.89 -28.40 -1.47
C VAL A 216 1.66 -29.29 -1.51
N GLU A 217 1.24 -29.72 -2.72
CA GLU A 217 0.24 -30.78 -2.86
C GLU A 217 0.72 -32.02 -2.10
N ARG A 218 0.05 -32.36 -1.00
CA ARG A 218 0.26 -33.63 -0.34
C ARG A 218 -0.34 -34.70 -1.27
N SER A 219 0.51 -35.48 -1.93
CA SER A 219 0.06 -36.67 -2.61
C SER A 219 -0.56 -37.60 -1.56
N TYR A 220 -1.87 -37.75 -1.58
CA TYR A 220 -2.56 -38.78 -0.83
C TYR A 220 -2.18 -40.13 -1.45
N GLN A 221 -1.25 -40.85 -0.81
CA GLN A 221 -1.13 -42.28 -1.07
C GLN A 221 -2.36 -42.92 -0.45
N ALA A 222 -3.23 -43.44 -1.31
CA ALA A 222 -4.34 -44.27 -0.87
C ALA A 222 -3.75 -45.48 -0.08
N VAL A 223 -4.06 -45.55 1.18
CA VAL A 223 -3.78 -46.73 1.99
C VAL A 223 -4.66 -47.85 1.42
N ARG A 224 -4.01 -48.90 0.89
CA ARG A 224 -4.66 -50.14 0.43
C ARG A 224 -4.98 -51.03 1.63
#